data_fec07c6526d935461a5c7863a8974978
#
_entry.id   fec07c6526d935461a5c7863a8974978
#
_cell.length_a   1.000
_cell.length_b   1.000
_cell.length_c   1.000
_cell.angle_alpha   90.00
_cell.angle_beta   90.00
_cell.angle_gamma   90.00
#
_symmetry.space_group_name_H-M   'P 1'
#
loop_
_entity.id
_entity.type
_entity.pdbx_description
1 polymer ?
#
loop_
_entity_poly.entity_id
_entity_poly.type
_entity_poly.pdbx_seq_one_letter_code
_entity_poly.pdbx_strand_id
1 'polypeptide(L)'
;MDFLNKFSLKGKTALVTGCKRGIGKGMAVALAAAGADIIGVSASLEPKGSEVEKEVKALGRNFKGYTCDFSDRDALYDFINKVKADFPVIDILINNAGTILRKPAAEHPDEMWDKVIATNETAQFILTREIGKDMVARGNGKIVFTASLLTFQGGINVPGYAASKGAVGQLTMAFANEWAGKGVNVNAIAPGYIATDNTAALRADSVRSEQILTRI
;
A
#
# COMPACT_ATOMS: atom_id res chain seq x y z
N MET A 1 29.36 0.97 -16.95
CA MET A 1 28.37 1.10 -15.83
C MET A 1 27.31 0.02 -16.06
N ASP A 2 27.16 -0.92 -15.15
CA ASP A 2 26.14 -1.94 -15.27
C ASP A 2 24.75 -1.26 -15.23
N PHE A 3 23.93 -1.49 -16.24
CA PHE A 3 22.60 -0.90 -16.38
C PHE A 3 21.71 -1.22 -15.16
N LEU A 4 21.86 -2.42 -14.59
CA LEU A 4 21.09 -2.86 -13.41
C LEU A 4 21.39 -2.02 -12.16
N ASN A 5 22.58 -1.42 -12.06
CA ASN A 5 22.91 -0.53 -10.95
C ASN A 5 22.02 0.72 -10.88
N LYS A 6 21.38 1.11 -12.00
CA LYS A 6 20.40 2.22 -12.02
C LYS A 6 19.12 1.91 -11.23
N PHE A 7 18.83 0.64 -11.02
CA PHE A 7 17.67 0.18 -10.24
C PHE A 7 18.03 -0.18 -8.79
N SER A 8 19.30 -0.01 -8.41
CA SER A 8 19.75 -0.31 -7.05
C SER A 8 19.10 0.63 -6.03
N LEU A 9 18.54 0.02 -4.97
CA LEU A 9 17.99 0.71 -3.80
C LEU A 9 18.92 0.59 -2.58
N LYS A 10 20.18 0.25 -2.79
CA LYS A 10 21.17 0.12 -1.72
C LYS A 10 21.26 1.42 -0.90
N GLY A 11 21.14 1.31 0.41
CA GLY A 11 21.15 2.45 1.33
C GLY A 11 19.82 3.21 1.39
N LYS A 12 18.75 2.69 0.77
CA LYS A 12 17.40 3.25 0.86
C LYS A 12 16.55 2.53 1.90
N THR A 13 15.66 3.26 2.54
CA THR A 13 14.68 2.73 3.49
C THR A 13 13.28 2.85 2.88
N ALA A 14 12.57 1.72 2.80
CA ALA A 14 11.22 1.65 2.28
C ALA A 14 10.20 1.28 3.38
N LEU A 15 9.18 2.13 3.55
CA LEU A 15 8.01 1.83 4.37
C LEU A 15 6.94 1.19 3.47
N VAL A 16 6.55 -0.06 3.79
CA VAL A 16 5.56 -0.83 3.04
C VAL A 16 4.37 -1.16 3.93
N THR A 17 3.20 -0.62 3.58
CA THR A 17 1.96 -0.89 4.31
C THR A 17 1.24 -2.12 3.74
N GLY A 18 0.57 -2.90 4.61
CA GLY A 18 -0.09 -4.15 4.19
C GLY A 18 0.88 -5.23 3.73
N CYS A 19 2.09 -5.26 4.29
CA CYS A 19 3.20 -6.13 3.83
C CYS A 19 3.17 -7.56 4.37
N LYS A 20 2.21 -7.93 5.24
CA LYS A 20 2.17 -9.28 5.82
C LYS A 20 2.00 -10.37 4.77
N ARG A 21 1.25 -10.12 3.69
CA ARG A 21 0.88 -11.09 2.65
C ARG A 21 0.59 -10.43 1.30
N GLY A 22 0.33 -11.27 0.29
CA GLY A 22 -0.14 -10.85 -1.02
C GLY A 22 0.78 -9.84 -1.71
N ILE A 23 0.19 -8.86 -2.38
CA ILE A 23 0.91 -7.85 -3.17
C ILE A 23 1.90 -7.06 -2.31
N GLY A 24 1.50 -6.64 -1.11
CA GLY A 24 2.37 -5.88 -0.21
C GLY A 24 3.61 -6.66 0.23
N LYS A 25 3.48 -7.98 0.50
CA LYS A 25 4.63 -8.84 0.78
C LYS A 25 5.55 -8.94 -0.44
N GLY A 26 4.98 -9.17 -1.63
CA GLY A 26 5.75 -9.21 -2.87
C GLY A 26 6.52 -7.91 -3.13
N MET A 27 5.91 -6.76 -2.88
CA MET A 27 6.58 -5.45 -3.00
C MET A 27 7.72 -5.29 -2.00
N ALA A 28 7.50 -5.67 -0.72
CA ALA A 28 8.53 -5.58 0.32
C ALA A 28 9.76 -6.44 -0.04
N VAL A 29 9.53 -7.67 -0.49
CA VAL A 29 10.60 -8.60 -0.90
C VAL A 29 11.32 -8.09 -2.15
N ALA A 30 10.58 -7.57 -3.14
CA ALA A 30 11.19 -7.01 -4.36
C ALA A 30 12.06 -5.77 -4.08
N LEU A 31 11.60 -4.86 -3.21
CA LEU A 31 12.39 -3.71 -2.78
C LEU A 31 13.64 -4.14 -2.00
N ALA A 32 13.53 -5.15 -1.15
CA ALA A 32 14.66 -5.74 -0.44
C ALA A 32 15.67 -6.39 -1.41
N ALA A 33 15.18 -7.14 -2.41
CA ALA A 33 16.04 -7.72 -3.46
C ALA A 33 16.77 -6.65 -4.26
N ALA A 34 16.17 -5.47 -4.46
CA ALA A 34 16.81 -4.32 -5.08
C ALA A 34 17.79 -3.58 -4.14
N GLY A 35 17.87 -3.95 -2.84
CA GLY A 35 18.84 -3.43 -1.89
C GLY A 35 18.29 -2.51 -0.80
N ALA A 36 16.98 -2.27 -0.73
CA ALA A 36 16.38 -1.45 0.31
C ALA A 36 16.27 -2.18 1.67
N ASP A 37 16.38 -1.46 2.76
CA ASP A 37 15.93 -1.89 4.07
C ASP A 37 14.43 -1.64 4.21
N ILE A 38 13.71 -2.53 4.89
CA ILE A 38 12.25 -2.55 4.89
C ILE A 38 11.69 -2.23 6.27
N ILE A 39 10.78 -1.28 6.30
CA ILE A 39 9.86 -1.03 7.41
C ILE A 39 8.50 -1.62 6.97
N GLY A 40 8.04 -2.64 7.67
CA GLY A 40 6.78 -3.31 7.36
C GLY A 40 5.70 -2.95 8.38
N VAL A 41 4.48 -2.66 7.92
CA VAL A 41 3.33 -2.46 8.82
C VAL A 41 2.07 -3.09 8.26
N SER A 42 1.32 -3.78 9.11
CA SER A 42 -0.03 -4.29 8.82
C SER A 42 -0.82 -4.46 10.12
N ALA A 43 -2.15 -4.48 10.04
CA ALA A 43 -3.02 -4.63 11.22
C ALA A 43 -2.77 -5.92 12.02
N SER A 44 -2.28 -6.97 11.39
CA SER A 44 -2.01 -8.27 12.02
C SER A 44 -0.59 -8.78 11.76
N LEU A 45 0.35 -7.89 11.46
CA LEU A 45 1.75 -8.27 11.29
C LEU A 45 2.35 -8.64 12.65
N GLU A 46 3.02 -9.77 12.71
CA GLU A 46 3.90 -10.11 13.82
C GLU A 46 5.15 -9.21 13.72
N PRO A 47 5.40 -8.31 14.71
CA PRO A 47 6.53 -7.38 14.62
C PRO A 47 7.90 -8.05 14.60
N LYS A 48 7.96 -9.33 15.06
CA LYS A 48 9.15 -10.18 15.02
C LYS A 48 8.75 -11.58 14.55
N GLY A 49 9.61 -12.19 13.74
CA GLY A 49 9.46 -13.57 13.28
C GLY A 49 8.44 -13.76 12.15
N SER A 50 7.90 -12.68 11.57
CA SER A 50 6.98 -12.77 10.43
C SER A 50 7.65 -13.39 9.21
N GLU A 51 6.85 -13.97 8.32
CA GLU A 51 7.36 -14.57 7.08
C GLU A 51 8.07 -13.54 6.19
N VAL A 52 7.47 -12.37 6.02
CA VAL A 52 8.09 -11.28 5.25
C VAL A 52 9.42 -10.83 5.87
N GLU A 53 9.55 -10.81 7.19
CA GLU A 53 10.83 -10.52 7.86
C GLU A 53 11.89 -11.56 7.50
N LYS A 54 11.53 -12.85 7.53
CA LYS A 54 12.46 -13.94 7.19
C LYS A 54 12.94 -13.81 5.75
N GLU A 55 12.02 -13.56 4.81
CA GLU A 55 12.36 -13.40 3.40
C GLU A 55 13.27 -12.18 3.15
N VAL A 56 12.96 -11.02 3.76
CA VAL A 56 13.78 -9.81 3.64
C VAL A 56 15.18 -10.03 4.23
N LYS A 57 15.27 -10.68 5.40
CA LYS A 57 16.56 -10.99 6.03
C LYS A 57 17.38 -12.00 5.24
N ALA A 58 16.74 -12.96 4.58
CA ALA A 58 17.42 -13.92 3.69
C ALA A 58 18.09 -13.23 2.49
N LEU A 59 17.60 -12.04 2.09
CA LEU A 59 18.21 -11.17 1.07
C LEU A 59 19.31 -10.27 1.63
N GLY A 60 19.70 -10.44 2.90
CA GLY A 60 20.73 -9.64 3.56
C GLY A 60 20.28 -8.20 3.88
N ARG A 61 18.96 -7.95 3.97
CA ARG A 61 18.43 -6.62 4.28
C ARG A 61 17.83 -6.56 5.67
N ASN A 62 17.79 -5.35 6.24
CA ASN A 62 17.15 -5.12 7.53
C ASN A 62 15.62 -5.09 7.37
N PHE A 63 14.92 -5.59 8.40
CA PHE A 63 13.47 -5.50 8.52
C PHE A 63 13.06 -5.03 9.91
N LYS A 64 12.15 -4.06 9.96
CA LYS A 64 11.50 -3.65 11.19
C LYS A 64 9.98 -3.71 11.02
N GLY A 65 9.33 -4.56 11.82
CA GLY A 65 7.87 -4.74 11.78
C GLY A 65 7.14 -3.86 12.78
N TYR A 66 5.95 -3.39 12.38
CA TYR A 66 4.98 -2.68 13.21
C TYR A 66 3.59 -3.24 13.01
N THR A 67 2.75 -3.13 14.04
CA THR A 67 1.32 -3.44 13.96
C THR A 67 0.54 -2.14 14.07
N CYS A 68 -0.38 -1.90 13.13
CA CYS A 68 -1.27 -0.73 13.15
C CYS A 68 -2.55 -1.05 12.39
N ASP A 69 -3.71 -0.83 13.00
CA ASP A 69 -4.99 -0.81 12.31
C ASP A 69 -5.22 0.58 11.71
N PHE A 70 -5.18 0.66 10.39
CA PHE A 70 -5.35 1.92 9.67
C PHE A 70 -6.80 2.43 9.63
N SER A 71 -7.77 1.67 10.13
CA SER A 71 -9.13 2.19 10.35
C SER A 71 -9.23 3.00 11.65
N ASP A 72 -8.27 2.87 12.56
CA ASP A 72 -8.13 3.65 13.79
C ASP A 72 -7.19 4.83 13.56
N ARG A 73 -7.73 6.05 13.64
CA ARG A 73 -6.98 7.27 13.35
C ARG A 73 -5.93 7.57 14.41
N ASP A 74 -6.21 7.31 15.68
CA ASP A 74 -5.28 7.57 16.77
C ASP A 74 -4.11 6.59 16.70
N ALA A 75 -4.40 5.31 16.49
CA ALA A 75 -3.36 4.29 16.26
C ALA A 75 -2.47 4.62 15.04
N LEU A 76 -3.06 5.20 13.97
CA LEU A 76 -2.30 5.65 12.81
C LEU A 76 -1.32 6.78 13.15
N TYR A 77 -1.74 7.80 13.90
CA TYR A 77 -0.86 8.89 14.31
C TYR A 77 0.23 8.41 15.28
N ASP A 78 -0.09 7.52 16.20
CA ASP A 78 0.89 6.91 17.12
C ASP A 78 1.93 6.12 16.33
N PHE A 79 1.50 5.34 15.32
CA PHE A 79 2.41 4.65 14.41
C PHE A 79 3.31 5.62 13.64
N ILE A 80 2.75 6.71 13.08
CA ILE A 80 3.50 7.71 12.32
C ILE A 80 4.57 8.35 13.22
N ASN A 81 4.20 8.78 14.42
CA ASN A 81 5.14 9.38 15.38
C ASN A 81 6.27 8.40 15.70
N LYS A 82 5.95 7.15 15.99
CA LYS A 82 6.91 6.10 16.31
C LYS A 82 7.85 5.78 15.15
N VAL A 83 7.32 5.58 13.96
CA VAL A 83 8.14 5.24 12.78
C VAL A 83 9.08 6.39 12.40
N LYS A 84 8.64 7.64 12.52
CA LYS A 84 9.49 8.83 12.27
C LYS A 84 10.58 9.00 13.33
N ALA A 85 10.31 8.64 14.58
CA ALA A 85 11.33 8.63 15.66
C ALA A 85 12.37 7.53 15.43
N ASP A 86 11.93 6.32 15.05
CA ASP A 86 12.82 5.18 14.81
C ASP A 86 13.61 5.33 13.47
N PHE A 87 13.05 6.03 12.48
CA PHE A 87 13.61 6.20 11.13
C PHE A 87 13.52 7.67 10.67
N PRO A 88 14.54 8.49 10.93
CA PRO A 88 14.54 9.90 10.54
C PRO A 88 14.46 10.11 9.01
N VAL A 89 14.85 9.11 8.22
CA VAL A 89 14.79 9.14 6.75
C VAL A 89 14.05 7.93 6.23
N ILE A 90 12.91 8.17 5.59
CA ILE A 90 12.16 7.18 4.81
C ILE A 90 12.21 7.64 3.35
N ASP A 91 12.89 6.87 2.48
CA ASP A 91 13.09 7.24 1.07
C ASP A 91 11.91 6.85 0.19
N ILE A 92 11.25 5.73 0.54
CA ILE A 92 10.20 5.13 -0.27
C ILE A 92 8.99 4.83 0.63
N LEU A 93 7.80 5.25 0.18
CA LEU A 93 6.53 4.91 0.82
C LEU A 93 5.66 4.10 -0.15
N ILE A 94 5.28 2.90 0.26
CA ILE A 94 4.32 2.05 -0.47
C ILE A 94 2.99 2.02 0.29
N ASN A 95 2.01 2.74 -0.22
CA ASN A 95 0.63 2.74 0.25
C ASN A 95 -0.13 1.55 -0.37
N ASN A 96 -0.05 0.39 0.27
CA ASN A 96 -0.69 -0.83 -0.21
C ASN A 96 -1.73 -1.38 0.78
N ALA A 97 -1.69 -1.02 2.07
CA ALA A 97 -2.70 -1.44 3.02
C ALA A 97 -4.11 -1.10 2.51
N GLY A 98 -5.02 -2.05 2.64
CA GLY A 98 -6.39 -1.87 2.21
C GLY A 98 -7.26 -3.06 2.56
N THR A 99 -8.55 -2.80 2.60
CA THR A 99 -9.59 -3.80 2.84
C THR A 99 -10.68 -3.70 1.80
N ILE A 100 -11.39 -4.81 1.60
CA ILE A 100 -12.56 -4.88 0.71
C ILE A 100 -13.68 -5.59 1.45
N LEU A 101 -14.83 -4.92 1.58
CA LEU A 101 -16.05 -5.46 2.17
C LEU A 101 -17.12 -5.54 1.08
N ARG A 102 -17.80 -6.68 1.02
CA ARG A 102 -18.72 -7.00 -0.09
C ARG A 102 -20.13 -7.11 0.41
N LYS A 103 -21.04 -6.29 -0.16
CA LYS A 103 -22.48 -6.38 0.01
C LYS A 103 -23.15 -5.64 -1.15
N PRO A 104 -24.39 -6.04 -1.57
CA PRO A 104 -25.17 -5.27 -2.55
C PRO A 104 -25.27 -3.79 -2.15
N ALA A 105 -25.20 -2.89 -3.10
CA ALA A 105 -25.13 -1.45 -2.84
C ALA A 105 -26.32 -0.93 -2.01
N ALA A 106 -27.53 -1.45 -2.31
CA ALA A 106 -28.75 -1.07 -1.58
C ALA A 106 -28.79 -1.57 -0.12
N GLU A 107 -27.93 -2.52 0.24
CA GLU A 107 -27.88 -3.12 1.57
C GLU A 107 -26.53 -2.86 2.27
N HIS A 108 -25.68 -2.02 1.69
CA HIS A 108 -24.31 -1.79 2.18
C HIS A 108 -24.36 -0.96 3.47
N PRO A 109 -23.97 -1.52 4.63
CA PRO A 109 -24.05 -0.80 5.89
C PRO A 109 -23.02 0.33 5.96
N ASP A 110 -23.35 1.39 6.68
CA ASP A 110 -22.47 2.55 6.87
C ASP A 110 -21.12 2.15 7.50
N GLU A 111 -21.12 1.22 8.43
CA GLU A 111 -19.89 0.75 9.09
C GLU A 111 -18.91 0.04 8.13
N MET A 112 -19.44 -0.64 7.10
CA MET A 112 -18.60 -1.22 6.05
C MET A 112 -18.01 -0.13 5.16
N TRP A 113 -18.81 0.87 4.83
CA TRP A 113 -18.36 2.04 4.08
C TRP A 113 -17.27 2.77 4.85
N ASP A 114 -17.54 3.17 6.09
CA ASP A 114 -16.63 3.94 6.94
C ASP A 114 -15.30 3.22 7.13
N LYS A 115 -15.32 1.91 7.40
CA LYS A 115 -14.11 1.11 7.56
C LYS A 115 -13.27 1.08 6.29
N VAL A 116 -13.90 0.93 5.13
CA VAL A 116 -13.19 0.89 3.84
C VAL A 116 -12.59 2.25 3.53
N ILE A 117 -13.34 3.33 3.69
CA ILE A 117 -12.87 4.70 3.45
C ILE A 117 -11.74 5.06 4.44
N ALA A 118 -11.92 4.77 5.73
CA ALA A 118 -10.90 5.03 6.75
C ALA A 118 -9.57 4.34 6.39
N THR A 119 -9.62 3.05 6.04
CA THR A 119 -8.41 2.25 5.75
C THR A 119 -7.78 2.58 4.40
N ASN A 120 -8.60 2.63 3.33
CA ASN A 120 -8.09 2.67 1.95
C ASN A 120 -7.79 4.07 1.44
N GLU A 121 -8.42 5.08 2.01
CA GLU A 121 -8.35 6.46 1.55
C GLU A 121 -7.78 7.38 2.64
N THR A 122 -8.50 7.56 3.74
CA THR A 122 -8.14 8.52 4.78
C THR A 122 -6.76 8.22 5.37
N ALA A 123 -6.49 6.97 5.72
CA ALA A 123 -5.19 6.57 6.28
C ALA A 123 -4.06 6.76 5.27
N GLN A 124 -4.28 6.43 4.00
CA GLN A 124 -3.25 6.62 2.96
C GLN A 124 -2.97 8.10 2.71
N PHE A 125 -4.00 8.96 2.73
CA PHE A 125 -3.82 10.41 2.66
C PHE A 125 -2.99 10.93 3.84
N ILE A 126 -3.37 10.57 5.08
CA ILE A 126 -2.68 11.03 6.29
C ILE A 126 -1.22 10.57 6.27
N LEU A 127 -0.97 9.27 6.04
CA LEU A 127 0.39 8.71 6.01
C LEU A 127 1.25 9.38 4.93
N THR A 128 0.69 9.56 3.73
CA THR A 128 1.38 10.24 2.63
C THR A 128 1.72 11.68 2.98
N ARG A 129 0.78 12.42 3.57
CA ARG A 129 1.02 13.79 4.01
C ARG A 129 2.14 13.86 5.05
N GLU A 130 2.10 13.01 6.08
CA GLU A 130 3.05 13.10 7.19
C GLU A 130 4.47 12.62 6.84
N ILE A 131 4.59 11.55 6.06
CA ILE A 131 5.90 11.07 5.56
C ILE A 131 6.38 11.95 4.40
N GLY A 132 5.48 12.36 3.53
CA GLY A 132 5.78 13.19 2.37
C GLY A 132 6.28 14.59 2.72
N LYS A 133 5.83 15.18 3.84
CA LYS A 133 6.39 16.45 4.35
C LYS A 133 7.91 16.39 4.48
N ASP A 134 8.44 15.31 5.05
CA ASP A 134 9.87 15.15 5.25
C ASP A 134 10.60 14.88 3.91
N MET A 135 9.95 14.16 2.99
CA MET A 135 10.47 13.96 1.65
C MET A 135 10.58 15.27 0.87
N VAL A 136 9.53 16.09 0.93
CA VAL A 136 9.50 17.45 0.30
C VAL A 136 10.56 18.34 0.91
N ALA A 137 10.69 18.36 2.24
CA ALA A 137 11.68 19.19 2.94
C ALA A 137 13.13 18.87 2.52
N ARG A 138 13.45 17.58 2.23
CA ARG A 138 14.79 17.19 1.75
C ARG A 138 14.92 17.12 0.23
N GLY A 139 13.86 17.42 -0.52
CA GLY A 139 13.87 17.43 -1.98
C GLY A 139 14.02 16.04 -2.62
N ASN A 140 13.68 14.96 -1.92
CA ASN A 140 13.81 13.60 -2.42
C ASN A 140 12.84 12.63 -1.76
N GLY A 141 12.09 11.87 -2.55
CA GLY A 141 11.18 10.83 -2.09
C GLY A 141 10.50 10.09 -3.23
N LYS A 142 10.07 8.86 -2.95
CA LYS A 142 9.30 8.05 -3.89
C LYS A 142 8.06 7.50 -3.17
N ILE A 143 6.89 7.76 -3.71
CA ILE A 143 5.62 7.32 -3.16
C ILE A 143 4.87 6.51 -4.22
N VAL A 144 4.40 5.34 -3.85
CA VAL A 144 3.61 4.49 -4.74
C VAL A 144 2.32 4.09 -4.03
N PHE A 145 1.20 4.35 -4.68
CA PHE A 145 -0.11 3.88 -4.24
C PHE A 145 -0.50 2.58 -4.94
N THR A 146 -1.19 1.71 -4.24
CA THR A 146 -1.88 0.57 -4.84
C THR A 146 -3.32 0.97 -5.15
N ALA A 147 -3.54 1.41 -6.38
CA ALA A 147 -4.85 1.65 -6.98
C ALA A 147 -5.55 0.31 -7.31
N SER A 148 -6.38 0.26 -8.32
CA SER A 148 -7.11 -0.94 -8.76
C SER A 148 -7.62 -0.72 -10.19
N LEU A 149 -8.01 -1.80 -10.88
CA LEU A 149 -8.91 -1.69 -12.02
C LEU A 149 -10.17 -0.90 -11.68
N LEU A 150 -10.65 -1.03 -10.43
CA LEU A 150 -11.84 -0.32 -9.96
C LEU A 150 -11.62 1.19 -9.76
N THR A 151 -10.42 1.69 -9.89
CA THR A 151 -10.14 3.13 -10.07
C THR A 151 -10.81 3.67 -11.34
N PHE A 152 -10.96 2.83 -12.36
CA PHE A 152 -11.44 3.22 -13.69
C PHE A 152 -12.79 2.60 -14.06
N GLN A 153 -13.18 1.49 -13.44
CA GLN A 153 -14.31 0.67 -13.91
C GLN A 153 -15.48 0.57 -12.93
N GLY A 154 -15.35 0.87 -11.67
CA GLY A 154 -16.33 0.50 -10.68
C GLY A 154 -16.39 -1.02 -10.42
N GLY A 155 -17.25 -1.48 -9.52
CA GLY A 155 -17.35 -2.89 -9.14
C GLY A 155 -18.71 -3.30 -8.64
N ILE A 156 -19.00 -4.62 -8.66
CA ILE A 156 -20.26 -5.19 -8.18
C ILE A 156 -20.10 -5.55 -6.70
N ASN A 157 -21.06 -5.17 -5.86
CA ASN A 157 -21.11 -5.45 -4.42
C ASN A 157 -19.95 -4.82 -3.60
N VAL A 158 -19.25 -3.84 -4.13
CA VAL A 158 -18.09 -3.22 -3.48
C VAL A 158 -18.08 -1.69 -3.62
N PRO A 159 -19.19 -0.97 -3.30
CA PRO A 159 -19.28 0.46 -3.54
C PRO A 159 -18.19 1.26 -2.79
N GLY A 160 -17.97 0.99 -1.51
CA GLY A 160 -16.92 1.65 -0.72
C GLY A 160 -15.51 1.39 -1.26
N TYR A 161 -15.22 0.16 -1.66
CA TYR A 161 -13.91 -0.16 -2.25
C TYR A 161 -13.69 0.57 -3.58
N ALA A 162 -14.69 0.56 -4.47
CA ALA A 162 -14.58 1.26 -5.75
C ALA A 162 -14.39 2.77 -5.55
N ALA A 163 -15.16 3.39 -4.67
CA ALA A 163 -15.02 4.79 -4.30
C ALA A 163 -13.61 5.09 -3.76
N SER A 164 -13.12 4.31 -2.79
CA SER A 164 -11.80 4.49 -2.21
C SER A 164 -10.67 4.35 -3.25
N LYS A 165 -10.80 3.43 -4.21
CA LYS A 165 -9.78 3.25 -5.26
C LYS A 165 -9.86 4.34 -6.33
N GLY A 166 -11.03 4.89 -6.61
CA GLY A 166 -11.18 6.13 -7.38
C GLY A 166 -10.46 7.30 -6.73
N ALA A 167 -10.70 7.49 -5.43
CA ALA A 167 -10.02 8.52 -4.63
C ALA A 167 -8.49 8.35 -4.62
N VAL A 168 -7.97 7.13 -4.48
CA VAL A 168 -6.52 6.84 -4.54
C VAL A 168 -5.92 7.28 -5.88
N GLY A 169 -6.62 7.08 -7.00
CA GLY A 169 -6.19 7.58 -8.30
C GLY A 169 -6.07 9.11 -8.32
N GLN A 170 -7.07 9.82 -7.80
CA GLN A 170 -7.05 11.30 -7.71
C GLN A 170 -5.99 11.81 -6.72
N LEU A 171 -5.83 11.17 -5.56
CA LEU A 171 -4.78 11.52 -4.60
C LEU A 171 -3.39 11.37 -5.23
N THR A 172 -3.16 10.32 -6.02
CA THR A 172 -1.90 10.14 -6.74
C THR A 172 -1.59 11.33 -7.64
N MET A 173 -2.56 11.78 -8.44
CA MET A 173 -2.40 12.91 -9.33
C MET A 173 -2.21 14.23 -8.56
N ALA A 174 -2.99 14.45 -7.51
CA ALA A 174 -2.89 15.65 -6.68
C ALA A 174 -1.50 15.80 -6.05
N PHE A 175 -1.01 14.75 -5.38
CA PHE A 175 0.33 14.78 -4.79
C PHE A 175 1.45 14.85 -5.84
N ALA A 176 1.29 14.16 -6.99
CA ALA A 176 2.26 14.23 -8.07
C ALA A 176 2.39 15.66 -8.62
N ASN A 177 1.25 16.31 -8.91
CA ASN A 177 1.22 17.68 -9.42
C ASN A 177 1.87 18.69 -8.45
N GLU A 178 1.63 18.50 -7.15
CA GLU A 178 2.11 19.44 -6.14
C GLU A 178 3.59 19.21 -5.77
N TRP A 179 4.08 17.96 -5.81
CA TRP A 179 5.37 17.59 -5.24
C TRP A 179 6.45 17.19 -6.26
N ALA A 180 6.11 16.96 -7.53
CA ALA A 180 7.11 16.58 -8.54
C ALA A 180 8.22 17.62 -8.69
N GLY A 181 7.85 18.91 -8.75
CA GLY A 181 8.79 20.02 -8.79
C GLY A 181 9.63 20.20 -7.51
N LYS A 182 9.26 19.50 -6.42
CA LYS A 182 9.96 19.49 -5.15
C LYS A 182 10.81 18.19 -4.96
N GLY A 183 11.04 17.44 -6.02
CA GLY A 183 11.88 16.23 -6.01
C GLY A 183 11.20 14.95 -5.48
N VAL A 184 9.89 14.97 -5.24
CA VAL A 184 9.14 13.80 -4.78
C VAL A 184 8.28 13.26 -5.92
N ASN A 185 8.53 12.01 -6.32
CA ASN A 185 7.71 11.35 -7.33
C ASN A 185 6.59 10.56 -6.66
N VAL A 186 5.36 10.78 -7.12
CA VAL A 186 4.18 10.06 -6.66
C VAL A 186 3.53 9.35 -7.83
N ASN A 187 3.39 8.04 -7.71
CA ASN A 187 2.82 7.17 -8.76
C ASN A 187 1.85 6.18 -8.14
N ALA A 188 1.10 5.49 -8.99
CA ALA A 188 0.26 4.36 -8.58
C ALA A 188 0.47 3.16 -9.51
N ILE A 189 0.27 1.98 -8.97
CA ILE A 189 0.03 0.78 -9.76
C ILE A 189 -1.45 0.42 -9.62
N ALA A 190 -2.05 -0.08 -10.68
CA ALA A 190 -3.44 -0.53 -10.73
C ALA A 190 -3.49 -2.04 -11.02
N PRO A 191 -3.34 -2.91 -10.00
CA PRO A 191 -3.36 -4.34 -10.22
C PRO A 191 -4.69 -4.82 -10.79
N GLY A 192 -4.62 -5.81 -11.67
CA GLY A 192 -5.76 -6.60 -12.09
C GLY A 192 -6.16 -7.65 -11.04
N TYR A 193 -6.67 -8.78 -11.50
CA TYR A 193 -7.08 -9.89 -10.62
C TYR A 193 -5.89 -10.78 -10.26
N ILE A 194 -5.04 -10.30 -9.36
CA ILE A 194 -3.89 -11.04 -8.86
C ILE A 194 -4.36 -12.15 -7.89
N ALA A 195 -3.81 -13.35 -8.04
CA ALA A 195 -4.13 -14.50 -7.18
C ALA A 195 -3.58 -14.29 -5.77
N THR A 196 -4.41 -13.77 -4.88
CA THR A 196 -4.14 -13.51 -3.46
C THR A 196 -5.34 -13.94 -2.62
N ASP A 197 -5.24 -13.84 -1.29
CA ASP A 197 -6.36 -14.11 -0.39
C ASP A 197 -7.58 -13.22 -0.69
N ASN A 198 -7.35 -11.96 -1.08
CA ASN A 198 -8.44 -11.01 -1.43
C ASN A 198 -9.27 -11.47 -2.61
N THR A 199 -8.71 -12.26 -3.52
CA THR A 199 -9.40 -12.80 -4.71
C THR A 199 -9.80 -14.27 -4.55
N ALA A 200 -9.53 -14.91 -3.40
CA ALA A 200 -9.82 -16.33 -3.20
C ALA A 200 -11.31 -16.66 -3.40
N ALA A 201 -12.21 -15.87 -2.82
CA ALA A 201 -13.65 -16.06 -2.98
C ALA A 201 -14.11 -15.89 -4.45
N LEU A 202 -13.52 -14.95 -5.20
CA LEU A 202 -13.83 -14.75 -6.62
C LEU A 202 -13.35 -15.93 -7.48
N ARG A 203 -12.19 -16.51 -7.13
CA ARG A 203 -11.63 -17.68 -7.83
C ARG A 203 -12.38 -18.96 -7.54
N ALA A 204 -13.01 -19.06 -6.36
CA ALA A 204 -13.83 -20.19 -5.97
C ALA A 204 -15.24 -20.17 -6.57
N ASP A 205 -15.72 -19.00 -7.00
CA ASP A 205 -17.01 -18.82 -7.67
C ASP A 205 -16.79 -18.99 -9.19
N SER A 206 -17.24 -20.14 -9.75
CA SER A 206 -17.03 -20.48 -11.15
C SER A 206 -17.72 -19.49 -12.10
N VAL A 207 -18.94 -19.05 -11.78
CA VAL A 207 -19.70 -18.10 -12.62
C VAL A 207 -19.00 -16.75 -12.64
N ARG A 208 -18.59 -16.27 -11.47
CA ARG A 208 -17.91 -14.99 -11.36
C ARG A 208 -16.50 -15.02 -11.95
N SER A 209 -15.80 -16.13 -11.79
CA SER A 209 -14.48 -16.35 -12.38
C SER A 209 -14.56 -16.30 -13.91
N GLU A 210 -15.53 -16.99 -14.53
CA GLU A 210 -15.75 -16.96 -15.98
C GLU A 210 -16.07 -15.56 -16.49
N GLN A 211 -16.98 -14.82 -15.82
CA GLN A 211 -17.28 -13.43 -16.15
C GLN A 211 -16.07 -12.50 -16.10
N ILE A 212 -15.11 -12.78 -15.22
CA ILE A 212 -13.86 -12.02 -15.13
C ILE A 212 -12.93 -12.41 -16.28
N LEU A 213 -12.71 -13.70 -16.49
CA LEU A 213 -11.79 -14.21 -17.52
C LEU A 213 -12.19 -13.79 -18.95
N THR A 214 -13.48 -13.58 -19.20
CA THR A 214 -13.95 -13.08 -20.52
C THR A 214 -13.65 -11.60 -20.76
N ARG A 215 -13.14 -10.87 -19.74
CA ARG A 215 -12.83 -9.43 -19.82
C ARG A 215 -11.34 -9.10 -19.79
N ILE A 216 -10.54 -10.10 -19.56
CA ILE A 216 -9.07 -10.02 -19.52
C ILE A 216 -8.50 -11.09 -20.46
#